data_207609c2f380831d95b19c9e1a604cde
#
_entry.id   207609c2f380831d95b19c9e1a604cde
#
_cell.length_a   1.000
_cell.length_b   1.000
_cell.length_c   1.000
_cell.angle_alpha   90.00
_cell.angle_beta   90.00
_cell.angle_gamma   90.00
#
_symmetry.space_group_name_H-M   'P 1'
#
loop_
_entity.id
_entity.type
_entity.pdbx_description
1 polymer ?
#
loop_
_entity_poly.entity_id
_entity_poly.type
_entity_poly.pdbx_seq_one_letter_code
_entity_poly.pdbx_strand_id
1 'polypeptide(L)'
;MGEQGERPQQDQDFGEVSTIKSLLRLRQFVKPYRFRFFSGIGMFGVARLLEAMVPVLTASAINKMTMDTFDVREELFGIALAVLLRYVAISLARFSVRRVGLHVAFDLRNKLYEHLQFQGSDFFSKNSIGDMMTRAVADISLIQRLFSAGSILLIILVYASATGFGFMLYYSPSLTLLLLPPLPFIFIYAFHTARSLGKTSTEVQERLSDIGTHTQENLSGIRTIQALVQEENEINNFSKTNQR
;
A
#
# COMPACT_ATOMS: atom_id res chain seq x y z
N MET A 1 49.42 13.56 1.13
CA MET A 1 49.14 13.38 -0.29
C MET A 1 48.45 12.04 -0.38
N GLY A 2 47.13 12.04 -0.26
CA GLY A 2 46.26 10.86 -0.24
C GLY A 2 45.19 11.10 -1.28
N GLU A 3 45.19 10.33 -2.34
CA GLU A 3 44.18 10.31 -3.38
C GLU A 3 42.82 9.97 -2.78
N GLN A 4 41.95 10.95 -2.81
CA GLN A 4 40.51 10.72 -2.62
C GLN A 4 40.06 9.96 -3.87
N GLY A 5 39.88 8.65 -3.73
CA GLY A 5 39.20 7.81 -4.71
C GLY A 5 37.76 8.28 -4.86
N GLU A 6 37.52 9.10 -5.88
CA GLU A 6 36.19 9.35 -6.41
C GLU A 6 35.53 8.01 -6.70
N ARG A 7 34.51 7.66 -5.92
CA ARG A 7 33.60 6.59 -6.30
C ARG A 7 32.95 7.02 -7.60
N PRO A 8 33.05 6.27 -8.69
CA PRO A 8 32.30 6.60 -9.89
C PRO A 8 30.80 6.54 -9.50
N GLN A 9 30.13 7.68 -9.57
CA GLN A 9 28.68 7.74 -9.69
C GLN A 9 28.37 6.95 -10.97
N GLN A 10 28.11 5.65 -10.81
CA GLN A 10 27.39 4.92 -11.83
C GLN A 10 25.95 5.47 -11.79
N ASP A 11 25.75 6.55 -12.55
CA ASP A 11 24.44 6.86 -13.12
C ASP A 11 23.99 5.57 -13.82
N GLN A 12 23.24 4.78 -13.05
CA GLN A 12 22.48 3.68 -13.61
C GLN A 12 21.40 4.36 -14.44
N ASP A 13 21.73 4.57 -15.69
CA ASP A 13 20.77 4.80 -16.76
C ASP A 13 19.83 3.59 -16.85
N PHE A 14 19.00 3.42 -15.83
CA PHE A 14 17.78 2.66 -15.92
C PHE A 14 16.86 3.49 -16.81
N GLY A 15 17.10 3.37 -18.14
CA GLY A 15 16.22 3.95 -19.12
C GLY A 15 14.79 3.80 -18.61
N GLU A 16 14.02 4.86 -18.67
CA GLU A 16 12.62 4.94 -18.24
C GLU A 16 11.82 3.74 -18.79
N VAL A 17 12.03 2.60 -18.16
CA VAL A 17 11.15 1.45 -18.39
C VAL A 17 9.84 1.88 -17.79
N SER A 18 8.96 2.40 -18.65
CA SER A 18 7.64 2.88 -18.26
C SER A 18 7.11 1.95 -17.17
N THR A 19 6.80 2.50 -16.01
CA THR A 19 6.29 1.77 -14.82
C THR A 19 5.19 0.79 -15.23
N ILE A 20 4.40 1.16 -16.23
CA ILE A 20 3.34 0.35 -16.83
C ILE A 20 3.91 -0.92 -17.50
N LYS A 21 5.02 -0.83 -18.25
CA LYS A 21 5.65 -2.01 -18.89
C LYS A 21 6.20 -2.98 -17.84
N SER A 22 6.75 -2.47 -16.75
CA SER A 22 7.23 -3.30 -15.63
C SER A 22 6.07 -4.02 -14.94
N LEU A 23 4.96 -3.34 -14.68
CA LEU A 23 3.75 -3.95 -14.12
C LEU A 23 3.16 -5.02 -15.06
N LEU A 24 3.17 -4.78 -16.39
CA LEU A 24 2.70 -5.77 -17.37
C LEU A 24 3.56 -7.04 -17.36
N ARG A 25 4.87 -6.95 -17.13
CA ARG A 25 5.75 -8.13 -16.98
C ARG A 25 5.38 -8.96 -15.75
N LEU A 26 4.92 -8.34 -14.67
CA LEU A 26 4.47 -9.06 -13.48
C LEU A 26 3.17 -9.85 -13.70
N ARG A 27 2.38 -9.53 -14.74
CA ARG A 27 1.14 -10.25 -15.10
C ARG A 27 1.38 -11.76 -15.30
N GLN A 28 2.55 -12.15 -15.80
CA GLN A 28 2.88 -13.57 -16.01
C GLN A 28 2.86 -14.37 -14.68
N PHE A 29 3.24 -13.76 -13.55
CA PHE A 29 3.25 -14.40 -12.22
C PHE A 29 1.85 -14.44 -11.60
N VAL A 30 0.93 -13.57 -12.01
CA VAL A 30 -0.47 -13.60 -11.55
C VAL A 30 -1.30 -14.58 -12.33
N LYS A 31 -0.95 -14.86 -13.61
CA LYS A 31 -1.69 -15.73 -14.52
C LYS A 31 -2.04 -17.11 -13.95
N PRO A 32 -1.15 -17.84 -13.26
CA PRO A 32 -1.48 -19.14 -12.66
C PRO A 32 -2.55 -19.05 -11.58
N TYR A 33 -2.63 -17.92 -10.89
CA TYR A 33 -3.53 -17.70 -9.73
C TYR A 33 -4.79 -16.91 -10.09
N ARG A 34 -5.06 -16.70 -11.38
CA ARG A 34 -6.17 -15.88 -11.89
C ARG A 34 -7.53 -16.29 -11.32
N PHE A 35 -7.79 -17.58 -11.19
CA PHE A 35 -9.08 -18.06 -10.67
C PHE A 35 -9.30 -17.62 -9.21
N ARG A 36 -8.28 -17.76 -8.37
CA ARG A 36 -8.34 -17.26 -6.98
C ARG A 36 -8.48 -15.74 -6.91
N PHE A 37 -7.78 -15.02 -7.79
CA PHE A 37 -7.87 -13.58 -7.86
C PHE A 37 -9.27 -13.12 -8.23
N PHE A 38 -9.83 -13.67 -9.30
CA PHE A 38 -11.19 -13.34 -9.75
C PHE A 38 -12.28 -13.81 -8.79
N SER A 39 -12.13 -14.96 -8.13
CA SER A 39 -13.06 -15.39 -7.09
C SER A 39 -13.06 -14.42 -5.90
N GLY A 40 -11.89 -13.91 -5.50
CA GLY A 40 -11.77 -12.87 -4.48
C GLY A 40 -12.48 -11.57 -4.90
N ILE A 41 -12.30 -11.13 -6.15
CA ILE A 41 -13.02 -9.97 -6.71
C ILE A 41 -14.54 -10.18 -6.66
N GLY A 42 -15.02 -11.34 -7.10
CA GLY A 42 -16.46 -11.67 -7.06
C GLY A 42 -17.03 -11.65 -5.63
N MET A 43 -16.28 -12.21 -4.66
CA MET A 43 -16.68 -12.18 -3.26
C MET A 43 -16.71 -10.75 -2.68
N PHE A 44 -15.81 -9.85 -3.10
CA PHE A 44 -15.91 -8.43 -2.75
C PHE A 44 -17.18 -7.81 -3.32
N GLY A 45 -17.57 -8.15 -4.55
CA GLY A 45 -18.82 -7.71 -5.15
C GLY A 45 -20.04 -8.15 -4.31
N VAL A 46 -20.10 -9.43 -3.94
CA VAL A 46 -21.17 -9.95 -3.06
C VAL A 46 -21.20 -9.22 -1.73
N ALA A 47 -20.04 -9.03 -1.09
CA ALA A 47 -19.95 -8.31 0.18
C ALA A 47 -20.46 -6.86 0.06
N ARG A 48 -20.21 -6.18 -1.07
CA ARG A 48 -20.68 -4.82 -1.33
C ARG A 48 -22.19 -4.76 -1.59
N LEU A 49 -22.75 -5.74 -2.28
CA LEU A 49 -24.19 -5.83 -2.46
C LEU A 49 -24.91 -6.06 -1.13
N LEU A 50 -24.40 -6.94 -0.28
CA LEU A 50 -24.93 -7.16 1.07
C LEU A 50 -24.84 -5.89 1.93
N GLU A 51 -23.74 -5.13 1.83
CA GLU A 51 -23.59 -3.84 2.52
C GLU A 51 -24.64 -2.82 2.06
N ALA A 52 -24.93 -2.76 0.77
CA ALA A 52 -25.92 -1.86 0.20
C ALA A 52 -27.36 -2.23 0.57
N MET A 53 -27.63 -3.48 0.95
CA MET A 53 -28.93 -3.89 1.46
C MET A 53 -29.25 -3.34 2.87
N VAL A 54 -28.22 -3.07 3.68
CA VAL A 54 -28.42 -2.61 5.07
C VAL A 54 -29.20 -1.28 5.15
N PRO A 55 -28.85 -0.21 4.41
CA PRO A 55 -29.67 1.02 4.41
C PRO A 55 -31.10 0.81 3.92
N VAL A 56 -31.30 -0.08 2.95
CA VAL A 56 -32.65 -0.38 2.40
C VAL A 56 -33.51 -1.05 3.46
N LEU A 57 -33.01 -2.06 4.15
CA LEU A 57 -33.70 -2.72 5.24
C LEU A 57 -33.93 -1.78 6.42
N THR A 58 -33.00 -0.89 6.71
CA THR A 58 -33.16 0.13 7.75
C THR A 58 -34.27 1.11 7.39
N ALA A 59 -34.34 1.58 6.16
CA ALA A 59 -35.42 2.45 5.70
C ALA A 59 -36.78 1.75 5.76
N SER A 60 -36.85 0.46 5.40
CA SER A 60 -38.07 -0.37 5.54
C SER A 60 -38.50 -0.47 7.01
N ALA A 61 -37.59 -0.74 7.93
CA ALA A 61 -37.86 -0.81 9.36
C ALA A 61 -38.42 0.51 9.91
N ILE A 62 -37.82 1.65 9.53
CA ILE A 62 -38.28 2.99 9.94
C ILE A 62 -39.68 3.26 9.40
N ASN A 63 -39.96 2.94 8.14
CA ASN A 63 -41.29 3.13 7.55
C ASN A 63 -42.37 2.29 8.25
N LYS A 64 -42.04 1.04 8.63
CA LYS A 64 -42.99 0.20 9.40
C LYS A 64 -43.28 0.77 10.79
N MET A 65 -42.27 1.32 11.44
CA MET A 65 -42.45 1.97 12.76
C MET A 65 -43.31 3.23 12.69
N THR A 66 -43.25 3.97 11.57
CA THR A 66 -44.12 5.16 11.37
C THR A 66 -45.58 4.83 11.00
N MET A 67 -45.83 3.61 10.52
CA MET A 67 -47.16 3.15 10.14
C MET A 67 -47.90 2.34 11.24
N ASP A 68 -47.49 2.48 12.53
CA ASP A 68 -48.04 1.76 13.70
C ASP A 68 -47.96 0.21 13.64
N THR A 69 -47.20 -0.34 12.72
CA THR A 69 -46.87 -1.77 12.71
C THR A 69 -45.56 -2.02 13.41
N PHE A 70 -45.61 -2.30 14.73
CA PHE A 70 -44.40 -2.49 15.55
C PHE A 70 -43.62 -3.79 15.28
N ASP A 71 -43.98 -4.58 14.27
CA ASP A 71 -43.27 -5.81 13.96
C ASP A 71 -42.11 -5.57 12.94
N VAL A 72 -40.94 -5.24 13.47
CA VAL A 72 -39.70 -5.02 12.73
C VAL A 72 -38.72 -6.19 12.85
N ARG A 73 -39.17 -7.35 13.32
CA ARG A 73 -38.32 -8.52 13.58
C ARG A 73 -37.67 -9.03 12.31
N GLU A 74 -38.39 -9.05 11.20
CA GLU A 74 -37.88 -9.52 9.91
C GLU A 74 -36.75 -8.62 9.39
N GLU A 75 -36.93 -7.29 9.48
CA GLU A 75 -35.93 -6.33 9.07
C GLU A 75 -34.67 -6.42 9.95
N LEU A 76 -34.80 -6.53 11.26
CA LEU A 76 -33.69 -6.71 12.19
C LEU A 76 -32.94 -8.01 11.93
N PHE A 77 -33.67 -9.11 11.71
CA PHE A 77 -33.07 -10.37 11.36
C PHE A 77 -32.36 -10.29 9.99
N GLY A 78 -32.99 -9.66 9.01
CA GLY A 78 -32.39 -9.42 7.68
C GLY A 78 -31.09 -8.60 7.75
N ILE A 79 -31.07 -7.54 8.55
CA ILE A 79 -29.86 -6.72 8.77
C ILE A 79 -28.77 -7.56 9.44
N ALA A 80 -29.09 -8.29 10.51
CA ALA A 80 -28.12 -9.12 11.22
C ALA A 80 -27.51 -10.19 10.29
N LEU A 81 -28.33 -10.85 9.49
CA LEU A 81 -27.93 -11.85 8.52
C LEU A 81 -27.04 -11.22 7.41
N ALA A 82 -27.47 -10.08 6.87
CA ALA A 82 -26.71 -9.37 5.83
C ALA A 82 -25.32 -8.96 6.34
N VAL A 83 -25.21 -8.44 7.57
CA VAL A 83 -23.95 -8.05 8.19
C VAL A 83 -23.05 -9.27 8.42
N LEU A 84 -23.61 -10.39 8.91
CA LEU A 84 -22.86 -11.63 9.14
C LEU A 84 -22.33 -12.21 7.81
N LEU A 85 -23.19 -12.34 6.81
CA LEU A 85 -22.79 -12.85 5.48
C LEU A 85 -21.77 -11.93 4.81
N ARG A 86 -21.94 -10.61 4.93
CA ARG A 86 -20.95 -9.63 4.47
C ARG A 86 -19.60 -9.84 5.14
N TYR A 87 -19.56 -10.02 6.46
CA TYR A 87 -18.30 -10.24 7.19
C TYR A 87 -17.58 -11.50 6.70
N VAL A 88 -18.30 -12.59 6.51
CA VAL A 88 -17.76 -13.84 5.97
C VAL A 88 -17.23 -13.63 4.55
N ALA A 89 -18.05 -13.02 3.67
CA ALA A 89 -17.68 -12.77 2.28
C ALA A 89 -16.43 -11.89 2.15
N ILE A 90 -16.35 -10.80 2.91
CA ILE A 90 -15.18 -9.90 2.86
C ILE A 90 -13.92 -10.55 3.43
N SER A 91 -14.05 -11.41 4.45
CA SER A 91 -12.93 -12.14 5.03
C SER A 91 -12.37 -13.16 4.04
N LEU A 92 -13.23 -13.93 3.39
CA LEU A 92 -12.83 -14.88 2.35
C LEU A 92 -12.23 -14.18 1.12
N ALA A 93 -12.81 -13.06 0.71
CA ALA A 93 -12.30 -12.23 -0.38
C ALA A 93 -10.88 -11.73 -0.09
N ARG A 94 -10.67 -11.13 1.08
CA ARG A 94 -9.36 -10.65 1.53
C ARG A 94 -8.33 -11.77 1.60
N PHE A 95 -8.73 -12.93 2.13
CA PHE A 95 -7.86 -14.09 2.23
C PHE A 95 -7.44 -14.60 0.85
N SER A 96 -8.39 -14.71 -0.10
CA SER A 96 -8.12 -15.14 -1.47
C SER A 96 -7.13 -14.22 -2.18
N VAL A 97 -7.38 -12.89 -2.16
CA VAL A 97 -6.50 -11.91 -2.81
C VAL A 97 -5.13 -11.85 -2.15
N ARG A 98 -5.08 -11.85 -0.80
CA ARG A 98 -3.81 -11.83 -0.05
C ARG A 98 -2.94 -13.05 -0.36
N ARG A 99 -3.53 -14.23 -0.48
CA ARG A 99 -2.80 -15.45 -0.89
C ARG A 99 -2.19 -15.34 -2.28
N VAL A 100 -2.85 -14.67 -3.22
CA VAL A 100 -2.26 -14.44 -4.54
C VAL A 100 -0.97 -13.63 -4.42
N GLY A 101 -0.96 -12.53 -3.66
CA GLY A 101 0.26 -11.75 -3.42
C GLY A 101 1.40 -12.57 -2.79
N LEU A 102 1.08 -13.47 -1.85
CA LEU A 102 2.06 -14.37 -1.23
C LEU A 102 2.66 -15.36 -2.25
N HIS A 103 1.82 -15.95 -3.11
CA HIS A 103 2.31 -16.89 -4.13
C HIS A 103 3.15 -16.18 -5.19
N VAL A 104 2.76 -14.98 -5.61
CA VAL A 104 3.56 -14.17 -6.55
C VAL A 104 4.93 -13.85 -5.96
N ALA A 105 5.00 -13.50 -4.67
CA ALA A 105 6.27 -13.24 -4.00
C ALA A 105 7.14 -14.52 -3.87
N PHE A 106 6.51 -15.65 -3.60
CA PHE A 106 7.19 -16.95 -3.56
C PHE A 106 7.79 -17.31 -4.92
N ASP A 107 6.99 -17.21 -6.00
CA ASP A 107 7.45 -17.50 -7.36
C ASP A 107 8.59 -16.56 -7.81
N LEU A 108 8.50 -15.27 -7.44
CA LEU A 108 9.55 -14.30 -7.73
C LEU A 108 10.85 -14.62 -6.99
N ARG A 109 10.78 -15.02 -5.70
CA ARG A 109 11.97 -15.43 -4.95
C ARG A 109 12.62 -16.66 -5.52
N ASN A 110 11.81 -17.67 -5.86
CA ASN A 110 12.32 -18.89 -6.47
C ASN A 110 13.02 -18.61 -7.80
N LYS A 111 12.39 -17.77 -8.65
CA LYS A 111 12.97 -17.41 -9.94
C LYS A 111 14.24 -16.57 -9.81
N LEU A 112 14.28 -15.66 -8.82
CA LEU A 112 15.50 -14.90 -8.50
C LEU A 112 16.60 -15.84 -8.04
N TYR A 113 16.30 -16.73 -7.11
CA TYR A 113 17.25 -17.70 -6.58
C TYR A 113 17.80 -18.62 -7.67
N GLU A 114 16.92 -19.19 -8.50
CA GLU A 114 17.29 -20.00 -9.65
C GLU A 114 18.24 -19.24 -10.58
N HIS A 115 17.89 -17.99 -10.92
CA HIS A 115 18.73 -17.14 -11.77
C HIS A 115 20.13 -16.90 -11.17
N LEU A 116 20.20 -16.65 -9.85
CA LEU A 116 21.48 -16.43 -9.16
C LEU A 116 22.37 -17.68 -9.14
N GLN A 117 21.79 -18.88 -9.08
CA GLN A 117 22.56 -20.14 -9.09
C GLN A 117 23.32 -20.37 -10.40
N PHE A 118 22.84 -19.81 -11.50
CA PHE A 118 23.48 -19.93 -12.83
C PHE A 118 24.43 -18.77 -13.15
N GLN A 119 24.66 -17.83 -12.22
CA GLN A 119 25.60 -16.72 -12.43
C GLN A 119 27.04 -17.16 -12.11
N GLY A 120 27.98 -16.69 -12.94
CA GLY A 120 29.40 -16.92 -12.71
C GLY A 120 29.98 -15.99 -11.63
N SER A 121 31.25 -16.26 -11.23
CA SER A 121 32.00 -15.47 -10.25
C SER A 121 32.10 -13.98 -10.61
N ASP A 122 32.15 -13.68 -11.91
CA ASP A 122 32.27 -12.32 -12.46
C ASP A 122 31.00 -11.46 -12.13
N PHE A 123 29.84 -12.08 -12.03
CA PHE A 123 28.62 -11.42 -11.60
C PHE A 123 28.70 -11.02 -10.11
N PHE A 124 29.16 -11.93 -9.25
CA PHE A 124 29.25 -11.69 -7.81
C PHE A 124 30.40 -10.74 -7.42
N SER A 125 31.41 -10.60 -8.26
CA SER A 125 32.46 -9.59 -8.06
C SER A 125 31.97 -8.17 -8.33
N LYS A 126 30.99 -8.02 -9.24
CA LYS A 126 30.37 -6.71 -9.59
C LYS A 126 29.15 -6.36 -8.75
N ASN A 127 28.46 -7.35 -8.21
CA ASN A 127 27.22 -7.16 -7.46
C ASN A 127 27.37 -7.69 -6.03
N SER A 128 27.11 -6.85 -5.05
CA SER A 128 27.21 -7.24 -3.65
C SER A 128 26.12 -8.25 -3.26
N ILE A 129 26.48 -9.25 -2.48
CA ILE A 129 25.55 -10.23 -1.93
C ILE A 129 24.44 -9.52 -1.11
N GLY A 130 24.80 -8.45 -0.37
CA GLY A 130 23.88 -7.64 0.40
C GLY A 130 22.80 -6.98 -0.47
N ASP A 131 23.15 -6.46 -1.66
CA ASP A 131 22.19 -5.89 -2.60
C ASP A 131 21.21 -6.97 -3.11
N MET A 132 21.71 -8.15 -3.44
CA MET A 132 20.88 -9.28 -3.87
C MET A 132 19.92 -9.72 -2.76
N MET A 133 20.36 -9.75 -1.51
CA MET A 133 19.51 -10.07 -0.36
C MET A 133 18.45 -8.99 -0.13
N THR A 134 18.79 -7.72 -0.29
CA THR A 134 17.83 -6.61 -0.20
C THR A 134 16.74 -6.75 -1.26
N ARG A 135 17.09 -7.04 -2.50
CA ARG A 135 16.13 -7.30 -3.60
C ARG A 135 15.26 -8.51 -3.32
N ALA A 136 15.84 -9.62 -2.84
CA ALA A 136 15.09 -10.84 -2.53
C ALA A 136 14.09 -10.67 -1.37
N VAL A 137 14.38 -9.80 -0.40
CA VAL A 137 13.55 -9.61 0.79
C VAL A 137 12.70 -8.35 0.69
N ALA A 138 13.32 -7.17 0.55
CA ALA A 138 12.62 -5.90 0.61
C ALA A 138 11.80 -5.61 -0.67
N ASP A 139 12.41 -5.69 -1.85
CA ASP A 139 11.75 -5.32 -3.10
C ASP A 139 10.63 -6.30 -3.46
N ILE A 140 10.87 -7.61 -3.30
CA ILE A 140 9.81 -8.61 -3.52
C ILE A 140 8.68 -8.45 -2.51
N SER A 141 8.96 -8.03 -1.27
CA SER A 141 7.92 -7.73 -0.29
C SER A 141 7.10 -6.49 -0.64
N LEU A 142 7.69 -5.49 -1.31
CA LEU A 142 6.94 -4.36 -1.88
C LEU A 142 5.98 -4.82 -2.99
N ILE A 143 6.45 -5.68 -3.90
CA ILE A 143 5.62 -6.29 -4.95
C ILE A 143 4.47 -7.11 -4.33
N GLN A 144 4.76 -7.90 -3.29
CA GLN A 144 3.74 -8.65 -2.56
C GLN A 144 2.66 -7.72 -1.97
N ARG A 145 3.05 -6.61 -1.36
CA ARG A 145 2.11 -5.61 -0.81
C ARG A 145 1.28 -4.97 -1.89
N LEU A 146 1.86 -4.68 -3.05
CA LEU A 146 1.13 -4.14 -4.19
C LEU A 146 0.03 -5.10 -4.66
N PHE A 147 0.35 -6.39 -4.85
CA PHE A 147 -0.62 -7.40 -5.30
C PHE A 147 -1.63 -7.81 -4.22
N SER A 148 -1.31 -7.69 -2.94
CA SER A 148 -2.25 -7.98 -1.85
C SER A 148 -3.04 -6.75 -1.42
N ALA A 149 -2.42 -5.81 -0.72
CA ALA A 149 -3.10 -4.64 -0.17
C ALA A 149 -3.52 -3.64 -1.25
N GLY A 150 -2.64 -3.37 -2.24
CA GLY A 150 -2.94 -2.45 -3.33
C GLY A 150 -4.12 -2.92 -4.18
N SER A 151 -4.16 -4.21 -4.56
CA SER A 151 -5.29 -4.76 -5.30
C SER A 151 -6.59 -4.72 -4.49
N ILE A 152 -6.56 -5.03 -3.19
CA ILE A 152 -7.74 -4.95 -2.32
C ILE A 152 -8.28 -3.52 -2.29
N LEU A 153 -7.40 -2.53 -2.12
CA LEU A 153 -7.81 -1.11 -2.09
C LEU A 153 -8.49 -0.68 -3.39
N LEU A 154 -7.92 -1.05 -4.54
CA LEU A 154 -8.50 -0.75 -5.85
C LEU A 154 -9.85 -1.43 -6.05
N ILE A 155 -9.98 -2.70 -5.68
CA ILE A 155 -11.23 -3.45 -5.77
C ILE A 155 -12.31 -2.77 -4.91
N ILE A 156 -11.97 -2.42 -3.66
CA ILE A 156 -12.88 -1.72 -2.76
C ILE A 156 -13.30 -0.38 -3.36
N LEU A 157 -12.36 0.39 -3.88
CA LEU A 157 -12.65 1.70 -4.50
C LEU A 157 -13.65 1.55 -5.66
N VAL A 158 -13.39 0.64 -6.59
CA VAL A 158 -14.24 0.42 -7.76
C VAL A 158 -15.65 -0.01 -7.34
N TYR A 159 -15.76 -1.02 -6.48
CA TYR A 159 -17.08 -1.50 -6.05
C TYR A 159 -17.83 -0.47 -5.19
N ALA A 160 -17.15 0.21 -4.26
CA ALA A 160 -17.78 1.23 -3.44
C ALA A 160 -18.30 2.40 -4.27
N SER A 161 -17.50 2.85 -5.25
CA SER A 161 -17.92 3.92 -6.17
C SER A 161 -19.11 3.45 -7.04
N ALA A 162 -19.00 2.27 -7.66
CA ALA A 162 -20.05 1.76 -8.54
C ALA A 162 -21.39 1.53 -7.78
N THR A 163 -21.34 0.90 -6.60
CA THR A 163 -22.55 0.68 -5.80
C THR A 163 -23.09 1.98 -5.24
N GLY A 164 -22.24 2.87 -4.70
CA GLY A 164 -22.64 4.16 -4.17
C GLY A 164 -23.34 5.02 -5.21
N PHE A 165 -22.69 5.25 -6.37
CA PHE A 165 -23.31 6.01 -7.46
C PHE A 165 -24.55 5.33 -8.01
N GLY A 166 -24.55 3.99 -8.16
CA GLY A 166 -25.70 3.23 -8.66
C GLY A 166 -26.94 3.42 -7.77
N PHE A 167 -26.79 3.27 -6.46
CA PHE A 167 -27.91 3.48 -5.51
C PHE A 167 -28.33 4.93 -5.44
N MET A 168 -27.41 5.90 -5.45
CA MET A 168 -27.75 7.33 -5.45
C MET A 168 -28.55 7.71 -6.71
N LEU A 169 -28.16 7.23 -7.88
CA LEU A 169 -28.91 7.48 -9.12
C LEU A 169 -30.29 6.83 -9.09
N TYR A 170 -30.40 5.62 -8.52
CA TYR A 170 -31.67 4.92 -8.43
C TYR A 170 -32.68 5.62 -7.51
N TYR A 171 -32.24 6.07 -6.33
CA TYR A 171 -33.12 6.69 -5.34
C TYR A 171 -33.40 8.17 -5.60
N SER A 172 -32.42 8.94 -6.04
CA SER A 172 -32.57 10.37 -6.27
C SER A 172 -31.53 10.92 -7.26
N PRO A 173 -31.86 10.94 -8.56
CA PRO A 173 -30.96 11.53 -9.57
C PRO A 173 -30.64 13.01 -9.29
N SER A 174 -31.58 13.78 -8.77
CA SER A 174 -31.39 15.20 -8.46
C SER A 174 -30.35 15.42 -7.37
N LEU A 175 -30.39 14.63 -6.29
CA LEU A 175 -29.38 14.70 -5.22
C LEU A 175 -28.02 14.23 -5.71
N THR A 176 -27.97 13.23 -6.58
CA THR A 176 -26.72 12.74 -7.18
C THR A 176 -26.07 13.84 -8.01
N LEU A 177 -26.87 14.55 -8.83
CA LEU A 177 -26.35 15.66 -9.63
C LEU A 177 -25.83 16.82 -8.77
N LEU A 178 -26.46 17.08 -7.62
CA LEU A 178 -26.02 18.12 -6.68
C LEU A 178 -24.68 17.75 -5.99
N LEU A 179 -24.39 16.45 -5.82
CA LEU A 179 -23.16 15.98 -5.19
C LEU A 179 -21.99 15.86 -6.17
N LEU A 180 -22.22 15.89 -7.48
CA LEU A 180 -21.15 15.82 -8.49
C LEU A 180 -20.18 17.00 -8.47
N PRO A 181 -20.62 18.30 -8.36
CA PRO A 181 -19.73 19.44 -8.42
C PRO A 181 -18.62 19.47 -7.35
N PRO A 182 -18.82 19.09 -6.07
CA PRO A 182 -17.75 19.09 -5.08
C PRO A 182 -16.70 17.99 -5.29
N LEU A 183 -17.01 16.91 -6.01
CA LEU A 183 -16.07 15.79 -6.20
C LEU A 183 -14.76 16.17 -6.91
N PRO A 184 -14.77 16.92 -8.02
CA PRO A 184 -13.53 17.39 -8.66
C PRO A 184 -12.66 18.24 -7.73
N PHE A 185 -13.27 19.10 -6.92
CA PHE A 185 -12.53 19.94 -5.96
C PHE A 185 -11.84 19.08 -4.89
N ILE A 186 -12.56 18.08 -4.34
CA ILE A 186 -12.00 17.13 -3.38
C ILE A 186 -10.84 16.37 -4.02
N PHE A 187 -11.00 15.92 -5.27
CA PHE A 187 -9.96 15.17 -5.99
C PHE A 187 -8.71 16.03 -6.23
N ILE A 188 -8.88 17.26 -6.71
CA ILE A 188 -7.78 18.21 -6.95
C ILE A 188 -7.05 18.50 -5.64
N TYR A 189 -7.79 18.78 -4.57
CA TYR A 189 -7.22 19.04 -3.25
C TYR A 189 -6.45 17.82 -2.71
N ALA A 190 -7.04 16.64 -2.77
CA ALA A 190 -6.39 15.40 -2.36
C ALA A 190 -5.11 15.11 -3.15
N PHE A 191 -5.14 15.35 -4.47
CA PHE A 191 -3.98 15.18 -5.33
C PHE A 191 -2.84 16.17 -5.00
N HIS A 192 -3.20 17.43 -4.75
CA HIS A 192 -2.22 18.44 -4.32
C HIS A 192 -1.61 18.11 -2.96
N THR A 193 -2.44 17.71 -2.00
CA THR A 193 -2.00 17.29 -0.66
C THR A 193 -1.09 16.06 -0.73
N ALA A 194 -1.45 15.05 -1.54
CA ALA A 194 -0.62 13.86 -1.73
C ALA A 194 0.77 14.17 -2.29
N ARG A 195 0.84 15.12 -3.25
CA ARG A 195 2.13 15.59 -3.78
C ARG A 195 2.96 16.34 -2.75
N SER A 196 2.34 17.20 -1.97
CA SER A 196 3.01 17.93 -0.87
C SER A 196 3.54 16.96 0.17
N LEU A 197 2.72 15.99 0.56
CA LEU A 197 3.09 14.95 1.53
C LEU A 197 4.30 14.12 1.05
N GLY A 198 4.35 13.81 -0.26
CA GLY A 198 5.47 13.11 -0.87
C GLY A 198 6.78 13.90 -0.72
N LYS A 199 6.78 15.21 -0.99
CA LYS A 199 7.94 16.08 -0.82
C LYS A 199 8.40 16.16 0.65
N THR A 200 7.46 16.44 1.55
CA THR A 200 7.75 16.51 2.99
C THR A 200 8.27 15.18 3.54
N SER A 201 7.74 14.04 3.05
CA SER A 201 8.25 12.72 3.43
C SER A 201 9.71 12.51 3.01
N THR A 202 10.11 13.01 1.82
CA THR A 202 11.50 12.95 1.37
C THR A 202 12.40 13.82 2.24
N GLU A 203 11.98 15.04 2.55
CA GLU A 203 12.72 15.94 3.45
C GLU A 203 12.91 15.32 4.84
N VAL A 204 11.85 14.72 5.40
CA VAL A 204 11.94 14.02 6.70
C VAL A 204 12.93 12.85 6.62
N GLN A 205 12.95 12.10 5.52
CA GLN A 205 13.90 10.99 5.35
C GLN A 205 15.35 11.48 5.24
N GLU A 206 15.58 12.58 4.53
CA GLU A 206 16.91 13.22 4.46
C GLU A 206 17.37 13.67 5.86
N ARG A 207 16.51 14.33 6.64
CA ARG A 207 16.83 14.74 8.01
C ARG A 207 17.11 13.57 8.95
N LEU A 208 16.32 12.50 8.84
CA LEU A 208 16.59 11.27 9.60
C LEU A 208 17.91 10.62 9.20
N SER A 209 18.28 10.67 7.93
CA SER A 209 19.57 10.20 7.44
C SER A 209 20.72 11.02 8.02
N ASP A 210 20.60 12.36 8.08
CA ASP A 210 21.58 13.26 8.68
C ASP A 210 21.81 12.92 10.17
N ILE A 211 20.70 12.74 10.92
CA ILE A 211 20.76 12.32 12.33
C ILE A 211 21.44 10.96 12.47
N GLY A 212 21.09 10.00 11.59
CA GLY A 212 21.70 8.67 11.58
C GLY A 212 23.20 8.71 11.32
N THR A 213 23.64 9.50 10.34
CA THR A 213 25.07 9.70 10.01
C THR A 213 25.81 10.32 11.18
N HIS A 214 25.28 11.41 11.73
CA HIS A 214 25.90 12.09 12.89
C HIS A 214 26.03 11.17 14.13
N THR A 215 24.98 10.36 14.37
CA THR A 215 25.02 9.35 15.44
C THR A 215 26.07 8.29 15.19
N GLN A 216 26.18 7.79 13.95
CA GLN A 216 27.17 6.77 13.57
C GLN A 216 28.60 7.32 13.68
N GLU A 217 28.85 8.56 13.26
CA GLU A 217 30.13 9.23 13.38
C GLU A 217 30.54 9.38 14.86
N ASN A 218 29.63 9.85 15.72
CA ASN A 218 29.89 10.01 17.15
C ASN A 218 30.15 8.68 17.85
N LEU A 219 29.37 7.64 17.55
CA LEU A 219 29.60 6.31 18.11
C LEU A 219 30.92 5.68 17.63
N SER A 220 31.27 5.89 16.35
CA SER A 220 32.53 5.42 15.80
C SER A 220 33.75 6.16 16.38
N GLY A 221 33.59 7.47 16.66
CA GLY A 221 34.59 8.35 17.24
C GLY A 221 34.55 8.49 18.77
N ILE A 222 33.73 7.69 19.47
CA ILE A 222 33.43 7.88 20.90
C ILE A 222 34.70 7.95 21.80
N ARG A 223 35.72 7.14 21.49
CA ARG A 223 36.98 7.16 22.23
C ARG A 223 37.73 8.48 22.08
N THR A 224 37.66 9.10 20.92
CA THR A 224 38.29 10.40 20.63
C THR A 224 37.51 11.51 21.34
N ILE A 225 36.18 11.48 21.31
CA ILE A 225 35.32 12.44 22.00
C ILE A 225 35.59 12.40 23.50
N GLN A 226 35.66 11.22 24.12
CA GLN A 226 35.96 11.02 25.51
C GLN A 226 37.41 11.43 25.87
N ALA A 227 38.39 11.11 25.02
CA ALA A 227 39.78 11.50 25.27
C ALA A 227 39.99 13.01 25.21
N LEU A 228 39.19 13.73 24.44
CA LEU A 228 39.22 15.20 24.32
C LEU A 228 38.23 15.92 25.22
N VAL A 229 37.45 15.21 26.04
CA VAL A 229 36.40 15.75 26.94
C VAL A 229 35.42 16.65 26.16
N GLN A 230 34.94 16.18 25.01
CA GLN A 230 34.05 16.94 24.11
C GLN A 230 32.58 16.47 24.17
N GLU A 231 32.20 15.69 25.17
CA GLU A 231 30.85 15.10 25.29
C GLU A 231 29.74 16.15 25.27
N GLU A 232 29.88 17.23 26.06
CA GLU A 232 28.88 18.30 26.10
C GLU A 232 28.73 19.02 24.74
N ASN A 233 29.85 19.22 24.04
CA ASN A 233 29.83 19.86 22.72
C ASN A 233 29.09 18.98 21.69
N GLU A 234 29.35 17.68 21.72
CA GLU A 234 28.68 16.73 20.81
C GLU A 234 27.20 16.54 21.14
N ILE A 235 26.81 16.56 22.42
CA ILE A 235 25.37 16.57 22.83
C ILE A 235 24.69 17.83 22.29
N ASN A 236 25.32 18.99 22.40
CA ASN A 236 24.77 20.24 21.86
C ASN A 236 24.65 20.22 20.32
N ASN A 237 25.64 19.69 19.62
CA ASN A 237 25.62 19.55 18.16
C ASN A 237 24.52 18.59 17.71
N PHE A 238 24.39 17.44 18.39
CA PHE A 238 23.31 16.49 18.13
C PHE A 238 21.94 17.13 18.37
N SER A 239 21.77 17.88 19.47
CA SER A 239 20.53 18.59 19.77
C SER A 239 20.15 19.58 18.68
N LYS A 240 21.11 20.34 18.14
CA LYS A 240 20.88 21.25 17.00
C LYS A 240 20.45 20.50 15.72
N THR A 241 21.05 19.35 15.45
CA THR A 241 20.70 18.53 14.31
C THR A 241 19.32 17.91 14.45
N ASN A 242 18.94 17.51 15.67
CA ASN A 242 17.63 16.93 15.97
C ASN A 242 16.47 17.96 16.00
N GLN A 243 16.78 19.25 16.13
CA GLN A 243 15.77 20.32 16.12
C GLN A 243 15.46 20.86 14.71
N ARG A 244 16.21 20.48 13.70
CA ARG A 244 16.00 20.85 12.29
C ARG A 244 15.05 19.89 11.58
#